data_c5c00a06d5e409343f90572063de56b8
#
_entry.id   c5c00a06d5e409343f90572063de56b8
#
_cell.length_a   1.000
_cell.length_b   1.000
_cell.length_c   1.000
_cell.angle_alpha   90.00
_cell.angle_beta   90.00
_cell.angle_gamma   90.00
#
_symmetry.space_group_name_H-M   'P 1'
#
loop_
_entity.id
_entity.type
_entity.pdbx_description
1 polymer ?
#
loop_
_entity_poly.entity_id
_entity_poly.type
_entity_poly.pdbx_seq_one_letter_code
_entity_poly.pdbx_strand_id
1 'polypeptide(L)'
;MSERVYNIHGKLEENIVFGTDEDERIPRELLFLRKCHYLERNTKSRFYQDLCNSKRIVIFGHSVHGIDFEYYEKFFKDKNNTSDIYILSYSKKSLNEIEKGLKQKGIMLPIKYIITNVYDTGFCNLCDIINKEQSNT
;
A
#
# COMPACT_ATOMS: atom_id res chain seq x y z
N MET A 1 -6.05 -3.99 21.70
CA MET A 1 -6.27 -4.05 20.23
C MET A 1 -5.69 -5.36 19.73
N SER A 2 -6.47 -6.19 19.06
CA SER A 2 -5.91 -7.37 18.42
C SER A 2 -5.18 -6.94 17.15
N GLU A 3 -3.89 -7.28 17.06
CA GLU A 3 -3.15 -7.12 15.80
C GLU A 3 -3.81 -7.99 14.72
N ARG A 4 -4.03 -7.40 13.55
CA ARG A 4 -4.54 -8.11 12.37
C ARG A 4 -3.48 -8.12 11.30
N VAL A 5 -3.15 -9.30 10.81
CA VAL A 5 -2.22 -9.48 9.70
C VAL A 5 -3.00 -9.98 8.49
N TYR A 6 -2.88 -9.27 7.37
CA TYR A 6 -3.48 -9.63 6.10
C TYR A 6 -2.40 -10.08 5.12
N ASN A 7 -2.45 -11.33 4.72
CA ASN A 7 -1.57 -11.87 3.67
C ASN A 7 -2.30 -11.74 2.33
N ILE A 8 -2.18 -10.58 1.69
CA ILE A 8 -2.91 -10.26 0.45
C ILE A 8 -2.54 -11.13 -0.74
N HIS A 9 -1.38 -11.80 -0.68
CA HIS A 9 -0.95 -12.78 -1.68
C HIS A 9 -1.10 -14.24 -1.22
N GLY A 10 -1.81 -14.49 -0.11
CA GLY A 10 -1.97 -15.82 0.46
C GLY A 10 -0.79 -16.27 1.32
N LYS A 11 -0.78 -17.54 1.70
CA LYS A 11 0.26 -18.17 2.52
C LYS A 11 0.77 -19.44 1.86
N LEU A 12 2.00 -19.85 2.21
CA LEU A 12 2.61 -21.08 1.65
C LEU A 12 1.79 -22.35 1.93
N GLU A 13 1.07 -22.38 3.04
CA GLU A 13 0.24 -23.53 3.46
C GLU A 13 -1.19 -23.45 2.90
N GLU A 14 -1.52 -22.38 2.22
CA GLU A 14 -2.82 -22.10 1.62
C GLU A 14 -2.64 -21.82 0.11
N ASN A 15 -3.54 -21.05 -0.48
CA ASN A 15 -3.41 -20.62 -1.86
C ASN A 15 -2.51 -19.38 -1.96
N ILE A 16 -1.40 -19.50 -2.67
CA ILE A 16 -0.57 -18.34 -3.03
C ILE A 16 -1.18 -17.67 -4.26
N VAL A 17 -1.41 -16.38 -4.16
CA VAL A 17 -1.97 -15.58 -5.27
C VAL A 17 -0.83 -15.01 -6.10
N PHE A 18 -0.58 -15.60 -7.25
CA PHE A 18 0.24 -15.03 -8.32
C PHE A 18 -0.69 -14.63 -9.46
N GLY A 19 -0.47 -13.47 -10.04
CA GLY A 19 -1.30 -13.08 -11.16
C GLY A 19 -1.02 -11.68 -11.68
N THR A 20 -1.81 -11.29 -12.66
CA THR A 20 -1.76 -9.98 -13.31
C THR A 20 -2.81 -9.03 -12.72
N ASP A 21 -2.61 -7.73 -12.93
CA ASP A 21 -3.59 -6.71 -12.59
C ASP A 21 -4.79 -6.71 -13.54
N GLU A 22 -5.85 -6.03 -13.13
CA GLU A 22 -7.05 -5.90 -13.95
C GLU A 22 -6.80 -5.10 -15.24
N ASP A 23 -5.84 -4.16 -15.21
CA ASP A 23 -5.50 -3.28 -16.33
C ASP A 23 -4.68 -3.99 -17.42
N GLU A 24 -4.10 -5.16 -17.15
CA GLU A 24 -3.33 -5.89 -18.13
C GLU A 24 -4.26 -6.54 -19.17
N ARG A 25 -3.92 -6.34 -20.45
CA ARG A 25 -4.60 -7.01 -21.56
C ARG A 25 -4.18 -8.46 -21.63
N ILE A 26 -4.96 -9.33 -21.02
CA ILE A 26 -4.76 -10.78 -21.11
C ILE A 26 -5.88 -11.44 -21.94
N PRO A 27 -5.59 -12.51 -22.66
CA PRO A 27 -6.61 -13.31 -23.37
C PRO A 27 -7.72 -13.75 -22.42
N ARG A 28 -8.95 -13.88 -22.96
CA ARG A 28 -10.11 -14.28 -22.15
C ARG A 28 -9.93 -15.61 -21.44
N GLU A 29 -9.21 -16.53 -22.06
CA GLU A 29 -8.92 -17.85 -21.52
C GLU A 29 -8.01 -17.80 -20.29
N LEU A 30 -7.27 -16.69 -20.10
CA LEU A 30 -6.33 -16.49 -19.01
C LEU A 30 -6.86 -15.53 -17.93
N LEU A 31 -8.14 -15.12 -17.99
CA LEU A 31 -8.74 -14.22 -17.00
C LEU A 31 -8.66 -14.75 -15.57
N PHE A 32 -8.55 -16.07 -15.41
CA PHE A 32 -8.35 -16.69 -14.10
C PHE A 32 -7.00 -16.31 -13.44
N LEU A 33 -6.03 -15.79 -14.21
CA LEU A 33 -4.76 -15.29 -13.68
C LEU A 33 -4.87 -13.91 -13.05
N ARG A 34 -6.01 -13.24 -13.13
CA ARG A 34 -6.20 -11.96 -12.47
C ARG A 34 -6.29 -12.15 -10.96
N LYS A 35 -5.50 -11.36 -10.23
CA LYS A 35 -5.43 -11.40 -8.76
C LYS A 35 -6.79 -11.20 -8.10
N CYS A 36 -7.65 -10.37 -8.68
CA CYS A 36 -8.98 -10.08 -8.14
C CYS A 36 -9.87 -11.31 -7.98
N HIS A 37 -9.65 -12.37 -8.77
CA HIS A 37 -10.42 -13.62 -8.66
C HIS A 37 -10.04 -14.48 -7.45
N TYR A 38 -8.84 -14.29 -6.92
CA TYR A 38 -8.31 -15.11 -5.81
C TYR A 38 -8.47 -14.47 -4.45
N LEU A 39 -8.64 -13.13 -4.41
CA LEU A 39 -8.89 -12.44 -3.16
C LEU A 39 -10.32 -12.73 -2.70
N GLU A 40 -10.45 -13.44 -1.60
CA GLU A 40 -11.73 -13.57 -0.95
C GLU A 40 -12.31 -12.17 -0.72
N ARG A 41 -13.55 -11.97 -1.16
CA ARG A 41 -14.27 -10.68 -1.01
C ARG A 41 -14.20 -10.16 0.42
N ASN A 42 -14.22 -11.06 1.39
CA ASN A 42 -14.15 -10.74 2.80
C ASN A 42 -12.80 -10.15 3.23
N THR A 43 -11.68 -10.67 2.72
CA THR A 43 -10.34 -10.18 3.07
C THR A 43 -10.10 -8.80 2.47
N LYS A 44 -10.44 -8.60 1.19
CA LYS A 44 -10.34 -7.29 0.50
C LYS A 44 -11.23 -6.24 1.19
N SER A 45 -12.44 -6.62 1.57
CA SER A 45 -13.38 -5.72 2.27
C SER A 45 -12.88 -5.32 3.66
N ARG A 46 -12.36 -6.27 4.44
CA ARG A 46 -11.83 -5.99 5.78
C ARG A 46 -10.56 -5.16 5.73
N PHE A 47 -9.63 -5.48 4.84
CA PHE A 47 -8.42 -4.69 4.60
C PHE A 47 -8.76 -3.24 4.27
N TYR A 48 -9.69 -3.02 3.33
CA TYR A 48 -10.16 -1.69 2.99
C TYR A 48 -10.78 -0.95 4.17
N GLN A 49 -11.64 -1.63 4.96
CA GLN A 49 -12.24 -1.04 6.15
C GLN A 49 -11.18 -0.64 7.18
N ASP A 50 -10.17 -1.47 7.40
CA ASP A 50 -9.09 -1.16 8.34
C ASP A 50 -8.24 0.01 7.85
N LEU A 51 -7.99 0.14 6.53
CA LEU A 51 -7.36 1.32 5.95
C LEU A 51 -8.19 2.59 6.23
N CYS A 52 -9.50 2.56 5.93
CA CYS A 52 -10.39 3.71 6.12
C CYS A 52 -10.57 4.10 7.60
N ASN A 53 -10.49 3.15 8.52
CA ASN A 53 -10.61 3.40 9.96
C ASN A 53 -9.28 3.79 10.63
N SER A 54 -8.18 3.74 9.88
CA SER A 54 -6.85 4.06 10.41
C SER A 54 -6.60 5.56 10.35
N LYS A 55 -6.25 6.16 11.49
CA LYS A 55 -5.84 7.58 11.54
C LYS A 55 -4.47 7.80 10.90
N ARG A 56 -3.61 6.80 10.93
CA ARG A 56 -2.25 6.85 10.39
C ARG A 56 -1.96 5.58 9.62
N ILE A 57 -1.42 5.74 8.41
CA ILE A 57 -1.01 4.67 7.54
C ILE A 57 0.46 4.86 7.20
N VAL A 58 1.24 3.82 7.41
CA VAL A 58 2.67 3.79 7.07
C VAL A 58 2.89 2.69 6.03
N ILE A 59 3.41 3.07 4.89
CA ILE A 59 3.73 2.16 3.79
C ILE A 59 5.24 2.12 3.63
N PHE A 60 5.81 0.94 3.76
CA PHE A 60 7.25 0.73 3.68
C PHE A 60 7.58 -0.42 2.73
N GLY A 61 8.59 -0.20 1.87
CA GLY A 61 9.10 -1.24 0.96
C GLY A 61 8.13 -1.68 -0.13
N HIS A 62 7.09 -0.86 -0.41
CA HIS A 62 6.07 -1.18 -1.39
C HIS A 62 5.93 -0.06 -2.43
N SER A 63 5.82 -0.43 -3.70
CA SER A 63 5.72 0.54 -4.81
C SER A 63 4.35 1.20 -4.95
N VAL A 64 3.35 0.78 -4.25
CA VAL A 64 1.92 1.19 -4.21
C VAL A 64 1.28 1.74 -5.50
N HIS A 65 2.05 2.07 -6.52
CA HIS A 65 1.59 2.53 -7.84
C HIS A 65 1.76 1.45 -8.93
N GLY A 66 2.42 0.34 -8.58
CA GLY A 66 2.69 -0.80 -9.46
C GLY A 66 1.56 -1.83 -9.44
N ILE A 67 1.95 -3.08 -9.56
CA ILE A 67 1.09 -4.26 -9.72
C ILE A 67 0.01 -4.40 -8.62
N ASP A 68 0.31 -3.95 -7.41
CA ASP A 68 -0.61 -4.08 -6.28
C ASP A 68 -1.42 -2.80 -6.00
N PHE A 69 -1.41 -1.82 -6.93
CA PHE A 69 -2.16 -0.57 -6.76
C PHE A 69 -3.66 -0.81 -6.54
N GLU A 70 -4.24 -1.81 -7.16
CA GLU A 70 -5.66 -2.14 -7.06
C GLU A 70 -6.15 -2.36 -5.62
N TYR A 71 -5.26 -2.84 -4.71
CA TYR A 71 -5.60 -3.03 -3.30
C TYR A 71 -5.80 -1.71 -2.55
N TYR A 72 -5.14 -0.65 -3.02
CA TYR A 72 -5.13 0.66 -2.40
C TYR A 72 -5.95 1.69 -3.18
N GLU A 73 -6.31 1.39 -4.43
CA GLU A 73 -6.91 2.36 -5.36
C GLU A 73 -8.14 3.04 -4.78
N LYS A 74 -9.08 2.26 -4.26
CA LYS A 74 -10.32 2.79 -3.68
C LYS A 74 -10.03 3.69 -2.47
N PHE A 75 -9.06 3.32 -1.63
CA PHE A 75 -8.64 4.10 -0.47
C PHE A 75 -7.97 5.41 -0.89
N PHE A 76 -7.04 5.36 -1.84
CA PHE A 76 -6.34 6.55 -2.31
C PHE A 76 -7.23 7.51 -3.10
N LYS A 77 -8.29 7.02 -3.75
CA LYS A 77 -9.25 7.84 -4.51
C LYS A 77 -10.41 8.37 -3.66
N ASP A 78 -10.51 7.97 -2.41
CA ASP A 78 -11.54 8.49 -1.51
C ASP A 78 -11.24 9.94 -1.10
N LYS A 79 -12.07 10.86 -1.57
CA LYS A 79 -11.94 12.30 -1.28
C LYS A 79 -12.20 12.65 0.19
N ASN A 80 -12.87 11.78 0.94
CA ASN A 80 -13.15 11.96 2.36
C ASN A 80 -12.05 11.37 3.26
N ASN A 81 -10.98 10.88 2.66
CA ASN A 81 -9.86 10.29 3.41
C ASN A 81 -9.14 11.38 4.22
N THR A 82 -9.15 11.21 5.54
CA THR A 82 -8.50 12.11 6.50
C THR A 82 -7.29 11.47 7.19
N SER A 83 -6.86 10.29 6.72
CA SER A 83 -5.73 9.58 7.29
C SER A 83 -4.40 10.30 7.00
N ASP A 84 -3.52 10.32 7.99
CA ASP A 84 -2.11 10.69 7.78
C ASP A 84 -1.40 9.55 7.05
N ILE A 85 -0.97 9.79 5.82
CA ILE A 85 -0.33 8.77 4.98
C ILE A 85 1.17 9.07 4.86
N TYR A 86 1.98 8.08 5.23
CA TYR A 86 3.43 8.13 5.15
C TYR A 86 3.94 7.03 4.21
N ILE A 87 4.76 7.41 3.24
CA ILE A 87 5.45 6.45 2.37
C ILE A 87 6.94 6.57 2.65
N LEU A 88 7.52 5.46 3.10
CA LEU A 88 8.92 5.36 3.48
C LEU A 88 9.69 4.55 2.45
N SER A 89 10.86 5.05 2.08
CA SER A 89 11.80 4.32 1.23
C SER A 89 13.23 4.65 1.61
N TYR A 90 14.16 3.81 1.22
CA TYR A 90 15.59 3.98 1.46
C TYR A 90 16.27 4.94 0.47
N SER A 91 15.58 5.40 -0.57
CA SER A 91 16.16 6.31 -1.54
C SER A 91 15.19 7.38 -2.03
N LYS A 92 15.74 8.58 -2.28
CA LYS A 92 14.99 9.68 -2.89
C LYS A 92 14.47 9.32 -4.29
N LYS A 93 15.27 8.54 -5.06
CA LYS A 93 14.88 8.08 -6.39
C LYS A 93 13.61 7.25 -6.33
N SER A 94 13.56 6.26 -5.45
CA SER A 94 12.37 5.40 -5.26
C SER A 94 11.14 6.21 -4.83
N LEU A 95 11.29 7.16 -3.90
CA LEU A 95 10.18 8.02 -3.48
C LEU A 95 9.65 8.88 -4.64
N ASN A 96 10.54 9.44 -5.46
CA ASN A 96 10.13 10.23 -6.63
C ASN A 96 9.37 9.38 -7.66
N GLU A 97 9.78 8.12 -7.85
CA GLU A 97 9.10 7.17 -8.76
C GLU A 97 7.70 6.84 -8.22
N ILE A 98 7.57 6.58 -6.92
CA ILE A 98 6.29 6.33 -6.26
C ILE A 98 5.38 7.56 -6.39
N GLU A 99 5.86 8.74 -6.05
CA GLU A 99 5.09 9.99 -6.15
C GLU A 99 4.61 10.25 -7.56
N LYS A 100 5.49 10.10 -8.56
CA LYS A 100 5.16 10.24 -9.97
C LYS A 100 4.10 9.22 -10.40
N GLY A 101 4.26 7.95 -10.01
CA GLY A 101 3.32 6.88 -10.32
C GLY A 101 1.93 7.13 -9.73
N LEU A 102 1.86 7.55 -8.47
CA LEU A 102 0.58 7.89 -7.82
C LEU A 102 -0.10 9.10 -8.50
N LYS A 103 0.67 10.14 -8.86
CA LYS A 103 0.13 11.29 -9.62
C LYS A 103 -0.42 10.85 -10.98
N GLN A 104 0.25 9.95 -11.70
CA GLN A 104 -0.24 9.39 -12.95
C GLN A 104 -1.54 8.60 -12.80
N LYS A 105 -1.76 7.98 -11.63
CA LYS A 105 -3.02 7.31 -11.27
C LYS A 105 -4.11 8.28 -10.77
N GLY A 106 -3.82 9.60 -10.76
CA GLY A 106 -4.77 10.63 -10.34
C GLY A 106 -4.90 10.80 -8.83
N ILE A 107 -3.92 10.32 -8.06
CA ILE A 107 -3.93 10.46 -6.60
C ILE A 107 -3.41 11.84 -6.22
N MET A 108 -4.23 12.59 -5.46
CA MET A 108 -3.97 13.98 -5.04
C MET A 108 -3.96 14.13 -3.52
N LEU A 109 -3.92 13.03 -2.77
CA LEU A 109 -3.89 13.07 -1.31
C LEU A 109 -2.58 13.67 -0.79
N PRO A 110 -2.59 14.31 0.39
CA PRO A 110 -1.40 14.82 1.05
C PRO A 110 -0.59 13.66 1.65
N ILE A 111 0.31 13.11 0.86
CA ILE A 111 1.17 11.99 1.27
C ILE A 111 2.53 12.56 1.71
N LYS A 112 3.01 12.12 2.87
CA LYS A 112 4.34 12.45 3.38
C LYS A 112 5.34 11.38 2.95
N TYR A 113 6.41 11.81 2.28
CA TYR A 113 7.46 10.93 1.75
C TYR A 113 8.71 11.06 2.61
N ILE A 114 9.14 9.94 3.22
CA ILE A 114 10.26 9.92 4.17
C ILE A 114 11.35 8.99 3.67
N ILE A 115 12.58 9.50 3.61
CA ILE A 115 13.77 8.67 3.35
C ILE A 115 14.18 8.05 4.68
N THR A 116 14.28 6.73 4.73
CA THR A 116 14.73 6.01 5.92
C THR A 116 15.69 4.91 5.54
N ASN A 117 16.76 4.77 6.34
CA ASN A 117 17.66 3.64 6.23
C ASN A 117 17.33 2.63 7.34
N VAL A 118 16.52 1.64 7.00
CA VAL A 118 16.08 0.61 7.96
C VAL A 118 17.23 -0.22 8.50
N TYR A 119 18.29 -0.35 7.73
CA TYR A 119 19.49 -1.09 8.17
C TYR A 119 20.22 -0.38 9.31
N ASP A 120 20.18 0.96 9.32
CA ASP A 120 20.84 1.75 10.37
C ASP A 120 19.95 1.98 11.59
N THR A 121 18.63 2.02 11.40
CA THR A 121 17.69 2.47 12.46
C THR A 121 16.87 1.33 13.07
N GLY A 122 16.73 0.20 12.39
CA GLY A 122 15.82 -0.87 12.78
C GLY A 122 14.35 -0.47 12.73
N PHE A 123 13.45 -1.45 12.73
CA PHE A 123 12.01 -1.20 12.71
C PHE A 123 11.47 -0.49 13.97
N CYS A 124 12.16 -0.62 15.10
CA CYS A 124 11.75 0.00 16.36
C CYS A 124 11.71 1.53 16.30
N ASN A 125 12.45 2.15 15.39
CA ASN A 125 12.58 3.60 15.27
C ASN A 125 11.65 4.22 14.23
N LEU A 126 10.83 3.46 13.50
CA LEU A 126 9.87 4.00 12.53
C LEU A 126 8.87 4.94 13.18
N CYS A 127 8.36 4.59 14.35
CA CYS A 127 7.46 5.45 15.12
C CYS A 127 8.14 6.77 15.52
N ASP A 128 9.41 6.72 15.90
CA ASP A 128 10.19 7.90 16.29
C ASP A 128 10.45 8.82 15.10
N ILE A 129 10.75 8.26 13.93
CA ILE A 129 10.93 9.02 12.69
C ILE A 129 9.63 9.76 12.34
N ILE A 130 8.50 9.07 12.37
CA ILE A 130 7.19 9.66 12.08
C ILE A 130 6.80 10.72 13.10
N ASN A 131 7.07 10.49 14.38
CA ASN A 131 6.77 11.44 15.45
C ASN A 131 7.64 12.70 15.37
N LYS A 132 8.93 12.58 14.98
CA LYS A 132 9.82 13.73 14.79
C LYS A 132 9.36 14.62 13.64
N GLU A 133 8.88 14.06 12.54
CA GLU A 133 8.31 14.82 11.42
C GLU A 133 7.08 15.64 11.84
N GLN A 134 6.27 15.13 12.78
CA GLN A 134 5.10 15.86 13.29
C GLN A 134 5.47 17.02 14.20
N SER A 135 6.64 16.98 14.85
CA SER A 135 7.11 18.05 15.74
C SER A 135 7.70 19.24 14.98
N ASN A 136 8.00 19.07 13.70
CA ASN A 136 8.62 20.07 12.81
C ASN A 136 7.60 20.75 11.87
N THR A 137 6.32 20.44 12.00
CA THR A 137 5.21 21.05 11.24
C THR A 137 4.33 21.89 12.13
#